data_3f39f1f730793d669709b895d7a4104a
#
_entry.id   3f39f1f730793d669709b895d7a4104a
#
_cell.length_a   1.000
_cell.length_b   1.000
_cell.length_c   1.000
_cell.angle_alpha   90.00
_cell.angle_beta   90.00
_cell.angle_gamma   90.00
#
_symmetry.space_group_name_H-M   'P 1'
#
loop_
_entity.id
_entity.type
_entity.pdbx_description
1 polymer ?
#
loop_
_entity_poly.entity_id
_entity_poly.type
_entity_poly.pdbx_seq_one_letter_code
_entity_poly.pdbx_strand_id
1 'polypeptide(L)'
;ASDVYKRQESAFDGDWFLRAYDSTGAKMGSKECEEGKIFIEPQGFAVMSEIGKDEGADIKTLDSIDKYLNTKYGLVLNNPAYSKYYIQYGEISTYPGGYKENAGIFTHNNAWIICAEAYAGRGDKAFEYYSKIAPAFNEEISDLHKTEPYVYGQMIAGKDASRFGEGKNSWLTGTAAWNMVAISQYILGVQADFDGLKIDP
;
A
#
# COMPACT_ATOMS: atom_id res chain seq x y z
N ALA A 1 5.17 23.76 -9.73
CA ALA A 1 6.54 23.63 -9.22
C ALA A 1 6.61 23.93 -7.71
N SER A 2 6.11 25.09 -7.22
CA SER A 2 6.18 25.43 -5.78
C SER A 2 5.46 24.46 -4.84
N ASP A 3 4.41 23.81 -5.29
CA ASP A 3 3.67 22.83 -4.49
C ASP A 3 4.43 21.52 -4.35
N VAL A 4 5.12 21.08 -5.40
CA VAL A 4 5.97 19.87 -5.38
C VAL A 4 7.12 20.05 -4.39
N TYR A 5 7.82 21.20 -4.42
CA TYR A 5 8.89 21.47 -3.45
C TYR A 5 8.39 21.49 -2.01
N LYS A 6 7.25 22.10 -1.73
CA LYS A 6 6.66 22.12 -0.38
C LYS A 6 6.32 20.72 0.12
N ARG A 7 5.81 19.85 -0.74
CA ARG A 7 5.50 18.46 -0.40
C ARG A 7 6.76 17.66 -0.11
N GLN A 8 7.79 17.83 -0.93
CA GLN A 8 9.07 17.16 -0.73
C GLN A 8 9.75 17.61 0.56
N GLU A 9 9.90 18.91 0.79
CA GLU A 9 10.56 19.45 1.98
C GLU A 9 9.84 19.16 3.29
N SER A 10 8.49 19.18 3.28
CA SER A 10 7.69 19.02 4.48
C SER A 10 7.15 17.61 4.73
N ALA A 11 7.08 16.77 3.69
CA ALA A 11 6.42 15.47 3.78
C ALA A 11 7.36 14.27 3.62
N PHE A 12 8.60 14.45 3.15
CA PHE A 12 9.56 13.35 3.01
C PHE A 12 10.44 13.22 4.26
N ASP A 13 10.40 12.05 4.90
CA ASP A 13 11.10 11.74 6.16
C ASP A 13 12.48 11.06 5.93
N GLY A 14 13.05 11.29 4.74
CA GLY A 14 14.36 10.80 4.32
C GLY A 14 14.34 9.43 3.63
N ASP A 15 13.41 8.53 3.97
CA ASP A 15 13.25 7.23 3.33
C ASP A 15 11.82 6.95 2.84
N TRP A 16 10.82 7.69 3.35
CA TRP A 16 9.41 7.57 2.92
C TRP A 16 8.64 8.86 3.20
N PHE A 17 7.41 8.96 2.67
CA PHE A 17 6.53 10.11 2.88
C PHE A 17 5.71 9.96 4.15
N LEU A 18 5.56 11.07 4.89
CA LEU A 18 4.70 11.16 6.07
C LEU A 18 3.24 10.90 5.70
N ARG A 19 2.48 10.39 6.66
CA ARG A 19 1.02 10.25 6.52
C ARG A 19 0.32 11.59 6.62
N ALA A 20 0.63 12.36 7.65
CA ALA A 20 0.03 13.64 7.96
C ALA A 20 0.81 14.39 9.05
N TYR A 21 0.36 15.61 9.33
CA TYR A 21 0.63 16.31 10.58
C TYR A 21 -0.66 16.38 11.39
N ASP A 22 -0.58 16.23 12.70
CA ASP A 22 -1.72 16.42 13.58
C ASP A 22 -2.01 17.92 13.83
N SER A 23 -3.05 18.22 14.61
CA SER A 23 -3.44 19.60 14.91
C SER A 23 -2.40 20.41 15.71
N THR A 24 -1.42 19.75 16.29
CA THR A 24 -0.31 20.39 17.03
C THR A 24 0.97 20.52 16.18
N GLY A 25 0.93 20.00 14.95
CA GLY A 25 2.09 19.97 14.05
C GLY A 25 3.01 18.78 14.28
N ALA A 26 2.62 17.79 15.09
CA ALA A 26 3.38 16.57 15.26
C ALA A 26 3.23 15.65 14.01
N LYS A 27 4.31 15.01 13.63
CA LYS A 27 4.34 14.13 12.46
C LYS A 27 3.60 12.82 12.74
N MET A 28 2.85 12.34 11.76
CA MET A 28 2.25 11.02 11.70
C MET A 28 2.86 10.24 10.54
N GLY A 29 3.28 9.00 10.77
CA GLY A 29 3.97 8.21 9.75
C GLY A 29 5.45 8.57 9.60
N SER A 30 6.12 8.95 10.67
CA SER A 30 7.54 9.32 10.73
C SER A 30 8.37 8.30 11.50
N LYS A 31 9.66 8.25 11.20
CA LYS A 31 10.66 7.52 12.00
C LYS A 31 10.65 7.95 13.48
N GLU A 32 10.26 9.19 13.76
CA GLU A 32 10.16 9.77 15.10
C GLU A 32 9.00 9.19 15.91
N CYS A 33 8.00 8.62 15.28
CA CYS A 33 6.85 8.02 15.96
C CYS A 33 7.26 6.74 16.71
N GLU A 34 6.61 6.44 17.83
CA GLU A 34 6.79 5.19 18.57
C GLU A 34 6.21 4.01 17.77
N GLU A 35 4.96 4.17 17.30
CA GLU A 35 4.21 3.22 16.47
C GLU A 35 3.66 3.94 15.24
N GLY A 36 3.18 3.21 14.24
CA GLY A 36 2.69 3.83 13.01
C GLY A 36 3.75 4.67 12.30
N LYS A 37 4.98 4.15 12.18
CA LYS A 37 6.11 4.90 11.60
C LYS A 37 6.02 5.08 10.11
N ILE A 38 5.42 4.13 9.40
CA ILE A 38 5.23 4.18 7.95
C ILE A 38 3.82 3.74 7.62
N PHE A 39 3.18 4.43 6.67
CA PHE A 39 1.86 4.14 6.13
C PHE A 39 1.93 3.97 4.63
N ILE A 40 1.14 3.02 4.10
CA ILE A 40 1.15 2.67 2.68
C ILE A 40 0.53 3.76 1.78
N GLU A 41 -0.51 4.47 2.26
CA GLU A 41 -1.37 5.31 1.42
C GLU A 41 -0.64 6.46 0.71
N PRO A 42 0.24 7.24 1.36
CA PRO A 42 0.90 8.34 0.67
C PRO A 42 1.97 7.86 -0.32
N GLN A 43 2.50 6.66 -0.14
CA GLN A 43 3.69 6.21 -0.85
C GLN A 43 3.43 6.00 -2.35
N GLY A 44 2.39 5.23 -2.69
CA GLY A 44 2.10 4.90 -4.09
C GLY A 44 1.82 6.13 -4.94
N PHE A 45 1.01 7.04 -4.42
CA PHE A 45 0.68 8.28 -5.14
C PHE A 45 1.86 9.25 -5.25
N ALA A 46 2.71 9.33 -4.22
CA ALA A 46 3.91 10.16 -4.28
C ALA A 46 4.87 9.68 -5.39
N VAL A 47 5.09 8.37 -5.49
CA VAL A 47 5.92 7.76 -6.54
C VAL A 47 5.32 8.01 -7.92
N MET A 48 4.05 7.69 -8.14
CA MET A 48 3.38 7.90 -9.44
C MET A 48 3.28 9.38 -9.83
N SER A 49 3.32 10.29 -8.88
CA SER A 49 3.35 11.74 -9.11
C SER A 49 4.76 12.31 -9.23
N GLU A 50 5.78 11.46 -9.27
CA GLU A 50 7.20 11.82 -9.42
C GLU A 50 7.74 12.80 -8.36
N ILE A 51 7.11 12.82 -7.16
CA ILE A 51 7.55 13.72 -6.08
C ILE A 51 8.92 13.28 -5.57
N GLY A 52 9.93 14.14 -5.74
CA GLY A 52 11.29 13.87 -5.30
C GLY A 52 12.05 12.80 -6.12
N LYS A 53 11.59 12.50 -7.33
CA LYS A 53 12.20 11.49 -8.20
C LYS A 53 13.66 11.81 -8.53
N ASP A 54 13.97 13.07 -8.82
CA ASP A 54 15.34 13.50 -9.16
C ASP A 54 16.33 13.29 -8.00
N GLU A 55 15.83 13.22 -6.76
CA GLU A 55 16.61 12.97 -5.55
C GLU A 55 16.52 11.48 -5.10
N GLY A 56 15.86 10.65 -5.90
CA GLY A 56 15.69 9.22 -5.63
C GLY A 56 14.73 8.92 -4.48
N ALA A 57 13.80 9.82 -4.17
CA ALA A 57 12.80 9.60 -3.11
C ALA A 57 11.82 8.47 -3.46
N ASP A 58 11.53 8.29 -4.74
CA ASP A 58 10.69 7.20 -5.27
C ASP A 58 11.27 5.82 -4.91
N ILE A 59 12.53 5.58 -5.26
CA ILE A 59 13.19 4.29 -4.99
C ILE A 59 13.35 4.05 -3.49
N LYS A 60 13.76 5.05 -2.70
CA LYS A 60 13.84 4.93 -1.24
C LYS A 60 12.50 4.58 -0.61
N THR A 61 11.42 5.19 -1.12
CA THR A 61 10.05 4.94 -0.68
C THR A 61 9.64 3.49 -0.98
N LEU A 62 9.87 3.00 -2.19
CA LEU A 62 9.54 1.63 -2.59
C LEU A 62 10.36 0.60 -1.82
N ASP A 63 11.65 0.86 -1.58
CA ASP A 63 12.49 0.00 -0.75
C ASP A 63 12.02 -0.02 0.71
N SER A 64 11.53 1.10 1.22
CA SER A 64 10.96 1.19 2.57
C SER A 64 9.64 0.40 2.68
N ILE A 65 8.80 0.43 1.65
CA ILE A 65 7.60 -0.40 1.58
C ILE A 65 7.98 -1.88 1.65
N ASP A 66 8.91 -2.31 0.81
CA ASP A 66 9.36 -3.70 0.79
C ASP A 66 9.91 -4.14 2.15
N LYS A 67 10.72 -3.30 2.76
CA LYS A 67 11.36 -3.60 4.04
C LYS A 67 10.41 -3.63 5.22
N TYR A 68 9.44 -2.72 5.28
CA TYR A 68 8.65 -2.50 6.49
C TYR A 68 7.20 -2.95 6.39
N LEU A 69 6.61 -2.93 5.19
CA LEU A 69 5.19 -3.25 5.00
C LEU A 69 4.97 -4.60 4.33
N ASN A 70 5.96 -5.16 3.64
CA ASN A 70 5.82 -6.40 2.90
C ASN A 70 5.67 -7.60 3.84
N THR A 71 4.69 -8.45 3.54
CA THR A 71 4.41 -9.68 4.27
C THR A 71 4.15 -10.84 3.31
N LYS A 72 3.92 -12.03 3.85
CA LYS A 72 3.58 -13.21 3.04
C LYS A 72 2.30 -13.02 2.21
N TYR A 73 1.30 -12.29 2.71
CA TYR A 73 -0.04 -12.22 2.12
C TYR A 73 -0.40 -10.82 1.59
N GLY A 74 0.57 -9.94 1.45
CA GLY A 74 0.41 -8.58 0.94
C GLY A 74 1.09 -7.55 1.83
N LEU A 75 0.87 -6.27 1.50
CA LEU A 75 1.45 -5.13 2.21
C LEU A 75 0.47 -4.67 3.29
N VAL A 76 0.95 -4.55 4.55
CA VAL A 76 0.16 -3.99 5.65
C VAL A 76 0.02 -2.48 5.51
N LEU A 77 -1.07 -1.92 6.06
CA LEU A 77 -1.36 -0.47 5.98
C LEU A 77 -0.31 0.38 6.68
N ASN A 78 0.15 -0.05 7.83
CA ASN A 78 1.16 0.67 8.63
C ASN A 78 2.02 -0.30 9.45
N ASN A 79 3.16 0.18 9.90
CA ASN A 79 4.07 -0.59 10.75
C ASN A 79 4.89 0.35 11.66
N PRO A 80 5.09 0.01 12.96
CA PRO A 80 4.39 -1.02 13.73
C PRO A 80 2.89 -0.74 13.89
N ALA A 81 2.11 -1.78 14.16
CA ALA A 81 0.71 -1.63 14.56
C ALA A 81 0.60 -0.86 15.89
N TYR A 82 -0.52 -0.15 16.08
CA TYR A 82 -0.82 0.49 17.36
C TYR A 82 -1.19 -0.54 18.42
N SER A 83 -0.50 -0.50 19.55
CA SER A 83 -0.74 -1.40 20.68
C SER A 83 -1.69 -0.82 21.75
N LYS A 84 -1.97 0.49 21.68
CA LYS A 84 -2.83 1.22 22.61
C LYS A 84 -3.65 2.27 21.87
N TYR A 85 -4.68 2.79 22.52
CA TYR A 85 -5.47 3.90 21.99
C TYR A 85 -4.71 5.22 22.09
N TYR A 86 -4.61 5.89 20.96
CA TYR A 86 -4.05 7.23 20.83
C TYR A 86 -5.18 8.21 20.49
N ILE A 87 -5.55 9.07 21.43
CA ILE A 87 -6.67 9.99 21.27
C ILE A 87 -6.50 10.92 20.06
N GLN A 88 -5.27 11.31 19.74
CA GLN A 88 -4.95 12.15 18.60
C GLN A 88 -5.10 11.45 17.23
N TYR A 89 -5.06 10.12 17.19
CA TYR A 89 -5.21 9.33 15.98
C TYR A 89 -6.62 8.74 15.83
N GLY A 90 -7.42 8.79 16.91
CA GLY A 90 -8.80 8.36 16.90
C GLY A 90 -8.98 6.88 16.57
N GLU A 91 -9.96 6.60 15.73
CA GLU A 91 -10.46 5.25 15.48
C GLU A 91 -9.40 4.27 14.97
N ILE A 92 -8.42 4.71 14.17
CA ILE A 92 -7.38 3.82 13.63
C ILE A 92 -6.59 3.08 14.71
N SER A 93 -6.44 3.68 15.89
CA SER A 93 -5.73 3.09 17.02
C SER A 93 -6.63 2.26 17.96
N THR A 94 -7.93 2.15 17.67
CA THR A 94 -8.86 1.33 18.46
C THR A 94 -8.95 -0.11 17.99
N TYR A 95 -8.63 -0.37 16.72
CA TYR A 95 -8.68 -1.72 16.17
C TYR A 95 -7.54 -2.58 16.72
N PRO A 96 -7.78 -3.88 16.92
CA PRO A 96 -6.69 -4.80 17.24
C PRO A 96 -5.62 -4.79 16.15
N GLY A 97 -4.36 -4.97 16.54
CA GLY A 97 -3.24 -5.04 15.60
C GLY A 97 -3.47 -6.09 14.50
N GLY A 98 -3.18 -5.75 13.27
CA GLY A 98 -3.41 -6.58 12.09
C GLY A 98 -4.84 -6.55 11.54
N TYR A 99 -5.73 -5.72 12.09
CA TYR A 99 -7.10 -5.59 11.60
C TYR A 99 -7.43 -4.15 11.23
N LYS A 100 -8.26 -4.01 10.18
CA LYS A 100 -8.73 -2.72 9.68
C LYS A 100 -7.55 -1.76 9.45
N GLU A 101 -7.71 -0.50 9.83
CA GLU A 101 -6.71 0.54 9.65
C GLU A 101 -5.49 0.40 10.59
N ASN A 102 -5.50 -0.58 11.49
CA ASN A 102 -4.37 -0.86 12.36
C ASN A 102 -3.53 -2.05 11.86
N ALA A 103 -2.74 -1.82 10.84
CA ALA A 103 -1.84 -2.80 10.20
C ALA A 103 -2.55 -4.01 9.54
N GLY A 104 -3.82 -3.88 9.15
CA GLY A 104 -4.46 -4.80 8.22
C GLY A 104 -3.88 -4.67 6.82
N ILE A 105 -4.08 -5.67 5.96
CA ILE A 105 -3.70 -5.62 4.54
C ILE A 105 -4.95 -5.21 3.77
N PHE A 106 -5.13 -3.93 3.47
CA PHE A 106 -6.17 -3.50 2.56
C PHE A 106 -5.76 -3.75 1.11
N THR A 107 -6.54 -4.55 0.41
CA THR A 107 -6.18 -5.05 -0.90
C THR A 107 -6.15 -3.97 -1.97
N HIS A 108 -7.01 -2.95 -1.89
CA HIS A 108 -6.99 -1.84 -2.85
C HIS A 108 -5.77 -0.91 -2.69
N ASN A 109 -5.27 -0.70 -1.45
CA ASN A 109 -4.04 0.07 -1.24
C ASN A 109 -2.82 -0.67 -1.79
N ASN A 110 -2.83 -2.00 -1.75
CA ASN A 110 -1.80 -2.81 -2.38
C ASN A 110 -1.75 -2.57 -3.89
N ALA A 111 -2.90 -2.45 -4.56
CA ALA A 111 -2.96 -2.16 -5.99
C ALA A 111 -2.27 -0.82 -6.34
N TRP A 112 -2.33 0.19 -5.49
CA TRP A 112 -1.64 1.47 -5.71
C TRP A 112 -0.12 1.31 -5.69
N ILE A 113 0.40 0.45 -4.81
CA ILE A 113 1.85 0.16 -4.76
C ILE A 113 2.27 -0.71 -5.95
N ILE A 114 1.44 -1.65 -6.39
CA ILE A 114 1.67 -2.43 -7.61
C ILE A 114 1.84 -1.49 -8.82
N CYS A 115 0.94 -0.53 -8.97
CA CYS A 115 1.07 0.50 -10.02
C CYS A 115 2.36 1.32 -9.86
N ALA A 116 2.71 1.73 -8.64
CA ALA A 116 3.91 2.52 -8.37
C ALA A 116 5.21 1.76 -8.66
N GLU A 117 5.28 0.47 -8.30
CA GLU A 117 6.44 -0.39 -8.60
C GLU A 117 6.62 -0.55 -10.12
N ALA A 118 5.54 -0.86 -10.84
CA ALA A 118 5.58 -0.97 -12.30
C ALA A 118 5.96 0.37 -12.96
N TYR A 119 5.39 1.49 -12.48
CA TYR A 119 5.71 2.84 -12.97
C TYR A 119 7.19 3.18 -12.77
N ALA A 120 7.80 2.73 -11.68
CA ALA A 120 9.23 2.91 -11.40
C ALA A 120 10.13 1.89 -12.12
N GLY A 121 9.59 1.06 -13.03
CA GLY A 121 10.35 0.04 -13.77
C GLY A 121 10.70 -1.21 -12.95
N ARG A 122 10.01 -1.45 -11.84
CA ARG A 122 10.24 -2.60 -10.95
C ARG A 122 9.17 -3.68 -11.16
N GLY A 123 9.00 -4.14 -12.40
CA GLY A 123 7.95 -5.07 -12.82
C GLY A 123 7.90 -6.38 -12.03
N ASP A 124 9.04 -6.98 -11.69
CA ASP A 124 9.09 -8.19 -10.88
C ASP A 124 8.49 -7.98 -9.49
N LYS A 125 8.74 -6.82 -8.87
CA LYS A 125 8.16 -6.45 -7.57
C LYS A 125 6.66 -6.20 -7.68
N ALA A 126 6.25 -5.50 -8.73
CA ALA A 126 4.83 -5.28 -9.00
C ALA A 126 4.08 -6.62 -9.14
N PHE A 127 4.62 -7.58 -9.88
CA PHE A 127 4.02 -8.90 -10.03
C PHE A 127 4.07 -9.73 -8.75
N GLU A 128 5.15 -9.64 -7.96
CA GLU A 128 5.22 -10.26 -6.64
C GLU A 128 4.06 -9.79 -5.74
N TYR A 129 3.84 -8.49 -5.64
CA TYR A 129 2.77 -7.94 -4.81
C TYR A 129 1.38 -8.26 -5.35
N TYR A 130 1.22 -8.21 -6.67
CA TYR A 130 -0.03 -8.62 -7.33
C TYR A 130 -0.38 -10.06 -6.97
N SER A 131 0.58 -10.98 -7.07
CA SER A 131 0.37 -12.41 -6.80
C SER A 131 -0.04 -12.71 -5.35
N LYS A 132 0.36 -11.86 -4.40
CA LYS A 132 0.01 -12.04 -2.97
C LYS A 132 -1.46 -11.76 -2.67
N ILE A 133 -2.12 -10.92 -3.45
CA ILE A 133 -3.50 -10.50 -3.17
C ILE A 133 -4.50 -10.96 -4.24
N ALA A 134 -4.04 -11.38 -5.42
CA ALA A 134 -4.94 -11.79 -6.49
C ALA A 134 -5.57 -13.16 -6.20
N PRO A 135 -6.92 -13.29 -6.27
CA PRO A 135 -7.62 -14.52 -5.89
C PRO A 135 -7.15 -15.76 -6.64
N ALA A 136 -6.70 -15.61 -7.88
CA ALA A 136 -6.17 -16.71 -8.69
C ALA A 136 -4.93 -17.42 -8.09
N PHE A 137 -4.22 -16.77 -7.17
CA PHE A 137 -3.03 -17.32 -6.50
C PHE A 137 -3.33 -17.80 -5.06
N ASN A 138 -4.58 -17.72 -4.60
CA ASN A 138 -4.97 -18.05 -3.23
C ASN A 138 -5.58 -19.45 -3.07
N GLU A 139 -5.59 -20.27 -4.12
CA GLU A 139 -6.22 -21.60 -4.08
C GLU A 139 -5.62 -22.50 -3.00
N GLU A 140 -4.28 -22.57 -2.93
CA GLU A 140 -3.57 -23.40 -1.94
C GLU A 140 -3.79 -22.96 -0.48
N ILE A 141 -4.22 -21.73 -0.27
CA ILE A 141 -4.50 -21.15 1.05
C ILE A 141 -5.98 -20.88 1.29
N SER A 142 -6.87 -21.45 0.48
CA SER A 142 -8.32 -21.19 0.54
C SER A 142 -8.93 -21.46 1.92
N ASP A 143 -8.47 -22.48 2.61
CA ASP A 143 -8.91 -22.80 3.98
C ASP A 143 -8.52 -21.74 5.02
N LEU A 144 -7.44 -21.03 4.79
CA LEU A 144 -7.01 -19.90 5.60
C LEU A 144 -7.69 -18.60 5.14
N HIS A 145 -7.68 -18.35 3.83
CA HIS A 145 -8.15 -17.07 3.24
C HIS A 145 -9.67 -16.92 3.34
N LYS A 146 -10.44 -17.97 3.13
CA LYS A 146 -11.90 -18.04 3.38
C LYS A 146 -12.76 -17.02 2.62
N THR A 147 -12.29 -16.45 1.55
CA THR A 147 -13.13 -15.70 0.60
C THR A 147 -13.66 -16.63 -0.46
N GLU A 148 -14.71 -16.21 -1.15
CA GLU A 148 -15.24 -16.93 -2.30
C GLU A 148 -14.18 -16.98 -3.43
N PRO A 149 -14.16 -18.04 -4.25
CA PRO A 149 -13.26 -18.12 -5.39
C PRO A 149 -13.37 -16.89 -6.29
N TYR A 150 -12.23 -16.36 -6.72
CA TYR A 150 -12.13 -15.19 -7.61
C TYR A 150 -12.65 -13.87 -7.04
N VAL A 151 -12.86 -13.79 -5.72
CA VAL A 151 -13.34 -12.58 -5.05
C VAL A 151 -12.22 -11.93 -4.23
N TYR A 152 -12.09 -10.62 -4.38
CA TYR A 152 -11.26 -9.84 -3.48
C TYR A 152 -11.99 -9.55 -2.17
N GLY A 153 -11.34 -9.80 -1.04
CA GLY A 153 -11.75 -9.25 0.24
C GLY A 153 -11.36 -7.77 0.35
N GLN A 154 -12.07 -7.01 1.18
CA GLN A 154 -11.67 -5.64 1.51
C GLN A 154 -10.28 -5.61 2.15
N MET A 155 -10.07 -6.55 3.08
CA MET A 155 -8.79 -6.70 3.75
C MET A 155 -8.45 -8.17 4.00
N ILE A 156 -7.15 -8.41 4.20
CA ILE A 156 -6.59 -9.64 4.73
C ILE A 156 -6.02 -9.31 6.11
N ALA A 157 -6.22 -10.19 7.08
CA ALA A 157 -5.66 -10.03 8.41
C ALA A 157 -4.13 -9.94 8.34
N GLY A 158 -3.56 -8.88 8.91
CA GLY A 158 -2.14 -8.57 8.87
C GLY A 158 -1.30 -9.43 9.81
N LYS A 159 0.03 -9.23 9.78
CA LYS A 159 1.01 -10.05 10.52
C LYS A 159 0.82 -10.03 12.04
N ASP A 160 0.22 -8.96 12.58
CA ASP A 160 -0.03 -8.78 14.01
C ASP A 160 -1.37 -9.40 14.47
N ALA A 161 -2.17 -9.89 13.52
CA ALA A 161 -3.44 -10.54 13.80
C ALA A 161 -3.25 -12.02 14.17
N SER A 162 -4.10 -12.53 15.07
CA SER A 162 -4.11 -13.95 15.45
C SER A 162 -4.41 -14.90 14.30
N ARG A 163 -5.08 -14.42 13.24
CA ARG A 163 -5.40 -15.17 12.03
C ARG A 163 -4.77 -14.51 10.79
N PHE A 164 -3.47 -14.31 10.83
CA PHE A 164 -2.72 -13.76 9.72
C PHE A 164 -2.99 -14.50 8.40
N GLY A 165 -3.45 -13.79 7.38
CA GLY A 165 -3.81 -14.34 6.07
C GLY A 165 -5.31 -14.58 5.84
N GLU A 166 -6.16 -14.47 6.88
CA GLU A 166 -7.60 -14.63 6.73
C GLU A 166 -8.23 -13.39 6.07
N GLY A 167 -8.93 -13.59 4.97
CA GLY A 167 -9.66 -12.53 4.27
C GLY A 167 -10.91 -12.10 5.03
N LYS A 168 -11.27 -10.83 4.90
CA LYS A 168 -12.42 -10.20 5.57
C LYS A 168 -13.20 -9.34 4.60
N ASN A 169 -14.52 -9.30 4.81
CA ASN A 169 -15.44 -8.44 4.05
C ASN A 169 -15.29 -8.62 2.53
N SER A 170 -15.49 -9.84 2.06
CA SER A 170 -15.51 -10.14 0.63
C SER A 170 -16.54 -9.27 -0.10
N TRP A 171 -16.28 -8.90 -1.34
CA TRP A 171 -17.06 -8.01 -2.21
C TRP A 171 -17.04 -6.51 -1.85
N LEU A 172 -16.80 -6.12 -0.61
CA LEU A 172 -16.88 -4.75 -0.13
C LEU A 172 -15.58 -3.96 -0.39
N THR A 173 -15.15 -3.92 -1.66
CA THR A 173 -13.85 -3.29 -2.01
C THR A 173 -13.84 -2.83 -3.47
N GLY A 174 -13.06 -1.78 -3.75
CA GLY A 174 -12.71 -1.36 -5.11
C GLY A 174 -11.51 -2.10 -5.72
N THR A 175 -11.00 -3.13 -5.06
CA THR A 175 -9.75 -3.81 -5.45
C THR A 175 -9.82 -4.43 -6.85
N ALA A 176 -10.95 -5.01 -7.23
CA ALA A 176 -11.09 -5.63 -8.56
C ALA A 176 -10.84 -4.62 -9.69
N ALA A 177 -11.41 -3.42 -9.57
CA ALA A 177 -11.20 -2.34 -10.54
C ALA A 177 -9.74 -1.86 -10.54
N TRP A 178 -9.16 -1.64 -9.36
CA TRP A 178 -7.76 -1.23 -9.23
C TRP A 178 -6.78 -2.29 -9.74
N ASN A 179 -7.01 -3.55 -9.43
CA ASN A 179 -6.14 -4.63 -9.94
C ASN A 179 -6.31 -4.87 -11.43
N MET A 180 -7.50 -4.63 -12.01
CA MET A 180 -7.67 -4.64 -13.46
C MET A 180 -6.81 -3.56 -14.13
N VAL A 181 -6.76 -2.36 -13.55
CA VAL A 181 -5.86 -1.29 -14.01
C VAL A 181 -4.40 -1.68 -13.80
N ALA A 182 -4.04 -2.16 -12.62
CA ALA A 182 -2.66 -2.53 -12.29
C ALA A 182 -2.12 -3.62 -13.24
N ILE A 183 -2.87 -4.69 -13.48
CA ILE A 183 -2.40 -5.77 -14.35
C ILE A 183 -2.38 -5.35 -15.82
N SER A 184 -3.43 -4.70 -16.33
CA SER A 184 -3.55 -4.40 -17.75
C SER A 184 -2.70 -3.19 -18.17
N GLN A 185 -2.74 -2.10 -17.40
CA GLN A 185 -2.11 -0.84 -17.80
C GLN A 185 -0.69 -0.67 -17.29
N TYR A 186 -0.35 -1.29 -16.15
CA TYR A 186 0.97 -1.13 -15.54
C TYR A 186 1.86 -2.36 -15.71
N ILE A 187 1.40 -3.57 -15.38
CA ILE A 187 2.24 -4.77 -15.50
C ILE A 187 2.34 -5.23 -16.96
N LEU A 188 1.20 -5.33 -17.67
CA LEU A 188 1.19 -5.67 -19.09
C LEU A 188 1.43 -4.44 -19.99
N GLY A 189 1.42 -3.25 -19.44
CA GLY A 189 1.74 -2.01 -20.10
C GLY A 189 0.84 -1.63 -21.28
N VAL A 190 -0.43 -2.10 -21.29
CA VAL A 190 -1.37 -1.81 -22.37
C VAL A 190 -2.21 -0.60 -22.01
N GLN A 191 -1.88 0.55 -22.58
CA GLN A 191 -2.50 1.84 -22.26
C GLN A 191 -3.06 2.52 -23.51
N ALA A 192 -4.24 3.14 -23.35
CA ALA A 192 -4.77 4.05 -24.38
C ALA A 192 -3.98 5.35 -24.38
N ASP A 193 -3.64 5.87 -25.57
CA ASP A 193 -3.01 7.15 -25.77
C ASP A 193 -3.80 7.96 -26.81
N PHE A 194 -3.51 9.25 -26.95
CA PHE A 194 -4.20 10.13 -27.89
C PHE A 194 -4.08 9.67 -29.35
N ASP A 195 -2.94 9.11 -29.72
CA ASP A 195 -2.63 8.67 -31.08
C ASP A 195 -2.82 7.16 -31.31
N GLY A 196 -3.29 6.42 -30.29
CA GLY A 196 -3.51 4.98 -30.42
C GLY A 196 -3.34 4.18 -29.14
N LEU A 197 -2.68 3.04 -29.24
CA LEU A 197 -2.42 2.12 -28.15
C LEU A 197 -0.92 2.07 -27.86
N LYS A 198 -0.53 2.43 -26.62
CA LYS A 198 0.83 2.22 -26.12
C LYS A 198 0.93 0.82 -25.53
N ILE A 199 1.97 0.08 -25.89
CA ILE A 199 2.33 -1.23 -25.30
C ILE A 199 3.77 -1.12 -24.79
N ASP A 200 3.91 -1.20 -23.46
CA ASP A 200 5.18 -0.98 -22.75
C ASP A 200 5.18 -1.79 -21.44
N PRO A 201 5.37 -3.14 -21.55
CA PRO A 201 5.33 -4.07 -20.42
C PRO A 201 6.56 -3.94 -19.50
#